data_cf62f4089e9bea4fa389f23d82cedfc2
#
_entry.id   cf62f4089e9bea4fa389f23d82cedfc2
#
_cell.length_a   1.000
_cell.length_b   1.000
_cell.length_c   1.000
_cell.angle_alpha   90.00
_cell.angle_beta   90.00
_cell.angle_gamma   90.00
#
_symmetry.space_group_name_H-M   'P 1'
#
loop_
_entity.id
_entity.type
_entity.pdbx_description
1 polymer ?
#
loop_
_entity_poly.entity_id
_entity_poly.type
_entity_poly.pdbx_seq_one_letter_code
_entity_poly.pdbx_strand_id
1 'polypeptide(L)'
;MTVFEGLNGPYSTIVADPPWSYRTQSPTTKARTRMSANNKYSTLNNNAIKDLPVSSLAAKDAHCYIWTTNPHLYGDSNRGHASPIEVMEAWGFRYVTLLTWLKEGTMGMGFYFRGETEHVLFGVRGNAPIPPADRERNWFAAKKTGHSQKPASFFDIVERVSPGPRLELFARQPRLGWDHWGKGFESTKGTAA
;
A
#
# COMPACT_ATOMS: atom_id res chain seq x y z
N MET A 1 4.63 -23.82 6.96
CA MET A 1 3.68 -22.75 7.32
C MET A 1 3.57 -21.81 6.15
N THR A 2 2.38 -21.64 5.61
CA THR A 2 2.12 -20.69 4.52
C THR A 2 2.15 -19.28 5.10
N VAL A 3 2.81 -18.33 4.43
CA VAL A 3 2.95 -16.92 4.87
C VAL A 3 1.58 -16.28 5.16
N PHE A 4 0.54 -16.70 4.47
CA PHE A 4 -0.83 -16.19 4.55
C PHE A 4 -1.80 -17.22 5.15
N GLU A 5 -1.42 -17.80 6.30
CA GLU A 5 -2.25 -18.77 6.99
C GLU A 5 -3.61 -18.15 7.39
N GLY A 6 -4.71 -18.86 7.13
CA GLY A 6 -6.07 -18.39 7.41
C GLY A 6 -6.73 -17.56 6.31
N LEU A 7 -6.00 -17.09 5.30
CA LEU A 7 -6.58 -16.41 4.14
C LEU A 7 -7.04 -17.42 3.09
N ASN A 8 -8.26 -17.27 2.59
CA ASN A 8 -8.87 -18.16 1.61
C ASN A 8 -9.30 -17.39 0.37
N GLY A 9 -8.34 -16.87 -0.41
CA GLY A 9 -8.65 -16.25 -1.69
C GLY A 9 -9.56 -17.11 -2.59
N PRO A 10 -9.82 -16.72 -3.82
CA PRO A 10 -9.18 -15.60 -4.50
C PRO A 10 -9.83 -14.24 -4.20
N TYR A 11 -9.01 -13.20 -4.08
CA TYR A 11 -9.45 -11.82 -3.86
C TYR A 11 -9.46 -11.04 -5.17
N SER A 12 -10.56 -10.35 -5.43
CA SER A 12 -10.71 -9.47 -6.61
C SER A 12 -10.15 -8.06 -6.36
N THR A 13 -9.89 -7.70 -5.09
CA THR A 13 -9.23 -6.45 -4.75
C THR A 13 -8.23 -6.68 -3.62
N ILE A 14 -6.99 -6.22 -3.82
CA ILE A 14 -5.93 -6.28 -2.83
C ILE A 14 -5.40 -4.86 -2.59
N VAL A 15 -5.40 -4.42 -1.34
CA VAL A 15 -4.78 -3.18 -0.88
C VAL A 15 -3.59 -3.53 0.00
N ALA A 16 -2.46 -2.85 -0.18
CA ALA A 16 -1.27 -3.05 0.64
C ALA A 16 -0.65 -1.71 1.08
N ASP A 17 -0.27 -1.61 2.36
CA ASP A 17 0.54 -0.52 2.92
C ASP A 17 1.87 -1.10 3.46
N PRO A 18 2.81 -1.50 2.58
CA PRO A 18 4.01 -2.19 3.00
C PRO A 18 4.90 -1.31 3.89
N PRO A 19 5.56 -1.89 4.90
CA PRO A 19 6.51 -1.18 5.75
C PRO A 19 7.85 -1.00 5.02
N TRP A 20 7.85 -0.13 4.00
CA TRP A 20 9.02 0.15 3.19
C TRP A 20 10.25 0.50 4.04
N SER A 21 11.42 0.03 3.65
CA SER A 21 12.67 0.39 4.31
C SER A 21 13.06 1.83 3.96
N TYR A 22 12.96 2.72 4.93
CA TYR A 22 13.36 4.12 4.76
C TYR A 22 14.89 4.26 4.82
N ARG A 23 15.50 4.68 3.71
CA ARG A 23 16.79 5.35 3.76
C ARG A 23 16.56 6.84 3.82
N THR A 24 16.81 7.46 4.96
CA THR A 24 16.87 8.91 5.04
C THR A 24 18.08 9.38 4.24
N GLN A 25 17.83 10.01 3.08
CA GLN A 25 18.86 10.79 2.38
C GLN A 25 19.05 12.11 3.13
N SER A 26 19.59 12.02 4.35
CA SER A 26 19.96 13.22 5.09
C SER A 26 21.30 13.73 4.56
N PRO A 27 21.42 15.03 4.26
CA PRO A 27 22.70 15.64 3.88
C PRO A 27 23.71 15.64 5.03
N THR A 28 23.29 15.36 6.26
CA THR A 28 24.17 15.32 7.44
C THR A 28 24.06 14.03 8.24
N THR A 29 25.19 13.50 8.71
CA THR A 29 25.28 12.27 9.50
C THR A 29 24.45 12.32 10.79
N LYS A 30 24.37 13.49 11.43
CA LYS A 30 23.61 13.69 12.68
C LYS A 30 22.08 13.55 12.49
N ALA A 31 21.55 13.98 11.35
CA ALA A 31 20.13 13.83 11.04
C ALA A 31 19.75 12.38 10.75
N ARG A 32 20.64 11.58 10.13
CA ARG A 32 20.45 10.14 9.92
C ARG A 32 20.23 9.38 11.23
N THR A 33 21.03 9.66 12.26
CA THR A 33 20.97 8.99 13.56
C THR A 33 19.67 9.28 14.29
N ARG A 34 19.19 10.56 14.25
CA ARG A 34 17.93 10.93 14.92
C ARG A 34 16.69 10.33 14.28
N MET A 35 16.63 10.24 12.95
CA MET A 35 15.48 9.66 12.26
C MET A 35 15.44 8.12 12.37
N SER A 36 16.61 7.47 12.45
CA SER A 36 16.70 6.02 12.67
C SER A 36 16.25 5.60 14.08
N ALA A 37 16.48 6.44 15.10
CA ALA A 37 16.09 6.14 16.49
C ALA A 37 14.55 6.21 16.73
N ASN A 38 13.79 6.86 15.86
CA ASN A 38 12.33 6.99 15.97
C ASN A 38 11.54 5.93 15.19
N ASN A 39 12.19 5.00 14.49
CA ASN A 39 11.50 3.92 13.80
C ASN A 39 11.00 2.86 14.80
N LYS A 40 9.81 3.09 15.35
CA LYS A 40 9.05 2.13 16.18
C LYS A 40 8.59 0.87 15.42
N TYR A 41 8.84 0.77 14.13
CA TYR A 41 8.39 -0.35 13.30
C TYR A 41 9.59 -1.00 12.61
N SER A 42 9.69 -2.33 12.71
CA SER A 42 10.60 -3.10 11.88
C SER A 42 10.20 -2.93 10.41
N THR A 43 11.03 -2.26 9.61
CA THR A 43 10.87 -2.22 8.16
C THR A 43 11.25 -3.57 7.58
N LEU A 44 10.51 -4.01 6.55
CA LEU A 44 10.91 -5.15 5.74
C LEU A 44 11.83 -4.67 4.62
N ASN A 45 12.75 -5.55 4.20
CA ASN A 45 13.47 -5.33 2.96
C ASN A 45 12.46 -5.36 1.79
N ASN A 46 12.54 -4.40 0.87
CA ASN A 46 11.63 -4.31 -0.28
C ASN A 46 11.63 -5.59 -1.12
N ASN A 47 12.75 -6.30 -1.23
CA ASN A 47 12.80 -7.59 -1.89
C ASN A 47 11.98 -8.66 -1.14
N ALA A 48 12.01 -8.66 0.20
CA ALA A 48 11.16 -9.56 0.98
C ALA A 48 9.67 -9.24 0.80
N ILE A 49 9.30 -7.97 0.60
CA ILE A 49 7.92 -7.57 0.25
C ILE A 49 7.58 -8.09 -1.16
N LYS A 50 8.49 -7.93 -2.12
CA LYS A 50 8.34 -8.42 -3.49
C LYS A 50 8.14 -9.93 -3.56
N ASP A 51 8.86 -10.68 -2.73
CA ASP A 51 8.85 -12.14 -2.71
C ASP A 51 7.64 -12.75 -2.00
N LEU A 52 6.74 -11.94 -1.41
CA LEU A 52 5.50 -12.43 -0.85
C LEU A 52 4.61 -13.07 -1.93
N PRO A 53 4.05 -14.26 -1.70
CA PRO A 53 3.27 -14.99 -2.70
C PRO A 53 1.85 -14.43 -2.89
N VAL A 54 1.72 -13.10 -3.04
CA VAL A 54 0.43 -12.40 -3.16
C VAL A 54 -0.34 -12.84 -4.41
N SER A 55 0.38 -13.22 -5.47
CA SER A 55 -0.24 -13.72 -6.70
C SER A 55 -1.11 -14.96 -6.49
N SER A 56 -0.82 -15.77 -5.47
CA SER A 56 -1.62 -16.96 -5.12
C SER A 56 -2.95 -16.62 -4.44
N LEU A 57 -3.07 -15.42 -3.88
CA LEU A 57 -4.29 -14.92 -3.25
C LEU A 57 -5.19 -14.14 -4.21
N ALA A 58 -4.64 -13.67 -5.34
CA ALA A 58 -5.36 -12.83 -6.28
C ALA A 58 -6.26 -13.64 -7.20
N ALA A 59 -7.46 -13.13 -7.47
CA ALA A 59 -8.34 -13.66 -8.50
C ALA A 59 -7.70 -13.52 -9.90
N LYS A 60 -8.26 -14.27 -10.88
CA LYS A 60 -7.84 -14.17 -12.29
C LYS A 60 -7.95 -12.72 -12.79
N ASP A 61 -9.04 -12.07 -12.46
CA ASP A 61 -9.35 -10.68 -12.79
C ASP A 61 -9.42 -9.89 -11.48
N ALA A 62 -8.48 -8.97 -11.27
CA ALA A 62 -8.32 -8.32 -9.97
C ALA A 62 -7.66 -6.95 -10.06
N HIS A 63 -7.92 -6.12 -9.03
CA HIS A 63 -7.29 -4.84 -8.78
C HIS A 63 -6.27 -4.93 -7.64
N CYS A 64 -5.18 -4.17 -7.77
CA CYS A 64 -4.18 -4.03 -6.71
C CYS A 64 -3.88 -2.55 -6.45
N TYR A 65 -3.80 -2.20 -5.17
CA TYR A 65 -3.46 -0.87 -4.69
C TYR A 65 -2.27 -0.96 -3.73
N ILE A 66 -1.15 -0.32 -4.06
CA ILE A 66 0.05 -0.33 -3.21
C ILE A 66 0.38 1.08 -2.76
N TRP A 67 0.29 1.33 -1.46
CA TRP A 67 0.69 2.59 -0.85
C TRP A 67 2.20 2.78 -0.90
N THR A 68 2.60 4.00 -1.23
CA THR A 68 4.01 4.41 -1.26
C THR A 68 4.15 5.90 -0.96
N THR A 69 5.37 6.32 -0.68
CA THR A 69 5.71 7.73 -0.49
C THR A 69 6.69 8.20 -1.57
N ASN A 70 6.78 9.49 -1.80
CA ASN A 70 7.66 10.09 -2.81
C ASN A 70 9.08 9.48 -2.84
N PRO A 71 9.77 9.29 -1.70
CA PRO A 71 11.13 8.73 -1.71
C PRO A 71 11.22 7.28 -2.18
N HIS A 72 10.12 6.52 -2.17
CA HIS A 72 10.10 5.10 -2.52
C HIS A 72 9.62 4.81 -3.94
N LEU A 73 9.04 5.79 -4.63
CA LEU A 73 8.45 5.60 -5.97
C LEU A 73 9.45 4.99 -6.97
N TYR A 74 10.69 5.41 -6.90
CA TYR A 74 11.71 4.99 -7.86
C TYR A 74 12.39 3.66 -7.50
N GLY A 75 12.40 3.27 -6.22
CA GLY A 75 13.25 2.17 -5.75
C GLY A 75 14.74 2.55 -5.74
N ASP A 76 15.60 1.57 -5.52
CA ASP A 76 17.06 1.69 -5.65
C ASP A 76 17.61 0.30 -6.00
N SER A 77 17.42 -0.11 -7.23
CA SER A 77 17.81 -1.43 -7.74
C SER A 77 19.32 -1.67 -7.62
N ASN A 78 20.15 -0.61 -7.73
CA ASN A 78 21.60 -0.69 -7.53
C ASN A 78 21.99 -1.09 -6.11
N ARG A 79 21.06 -0.96 -5.16
CA ARG A 79 21.24 -1.30 -3.75
C ARG A 79 20.31 -2.42 -3.26
N GLY A 80 19.68 -3.13 -4.20
CA GLY A 80 18.81 -4.26 -3.89
C GLY A 80 17.46 -3.85 -3.27
N HIS A 81 16.97 -2.63 -3.54
CA HIS A 81 15.66 -2.18 -3.09
C HIS A 81 14.69 -2.11 -4.27
N ALA A 82 13.84 -3.12 -4.39
CA ALA A 82 12.77 -3.13 -5.37
C ALA A 82 11.88 -1.88 -5.26
N SER A 83 11.50 -1.32 -6.40
CA SER A 83 10.49 -0.26 -6.48
C SER A 83 9.09 -0.82 -6.20
N PRO A 84 8.12 0.01 -5.79
CA PRO A 84 6.73 -0.42 -5.67
C PRO A 84 6.13 -0.99 -6.96
N ILE A 85 6.60 -0.54 -8.13
CA ILE A 85 6.19 -1.09 -9.42
C ILE A 85 6.71 -2.52 -9.58
N GLU A 86 8.00 -2.77 -9.31
CA GLU A 86 8.57 -4.12 -9.35
C GLU A 86 7.89 -5.08 -8.36
N VAL A 87 7.45 -4.58 -7.19
CA VAL A 87 6.64 -5.35 -6.24
C VAL A 87 5.29 -5.70 -6.85
N MET A 88 4.59 -4.74 -7.43
CA MET A 88 3.28 -4.92 -8.07
C MET A 88 3.35 -5.94 -9.21
N GLU A 89 4.37 -5.85 -10.06
CA GLU A 89 4.59 -6.76 -11.17
C GLU A 89 4.92 -8.19 -10.70
N ALA A 90 5.75 -8.33 -9.66
CA ALA A 90 6.06 -9.62 -9.06
C ALA A 90 4.81 -10.28 -8.44
N TRP A 91 3.86 -9.51 -7.95
CA TRP A 91 2.57 -9.99 -7.47
C TRP A 91 1.58 -10.35 -8.60
N GLY A 92 2.00 -10.15 -9.87
CA GLY A 92 1.22 -10.51 -11.06
C GLY A 92 0.23 -9.45 -11.52
N PHE A 93 0.45 -8.19 -11.16
CA PHE A 93 -0.37 -7.06 -11.59
C PHE A 93 0.40 -6.13 -12.52
N ARG A 94 -0.25 -5.67 -13.57
CA ARG A 94 0.27 -4.64 -14.48
C ARG A 94 -0.08 -3.27 -13.92
N TYR A 95 0.92 -2.41 -13.72
CA TYR A 95 0.71 -1.02 -13.34
C TYR A 95 -0.13 -0.26 -14.38
N VAL A 96 -1.06 0.54 -13.92
CA VAL A 96 -1.97 1.34 -14.75
C VAL A 96 -1.82 2.83 -14.49
N THR A 97 -1.92 3.26 -13.22
CA THR A 97 -1.88 4.69 -12.86
C THR A 97 -1.49 4.88 -11.41
N LEU A 98 -1.23 6.13 -11.05
CA LEU A 98 -0.93 6.58 -9.71
C LEU A 98 -2.10 7.40 -9.16
N LEU A 99 -2.59 7.07 -7.97
CA LEU A 99 -3.50 7.91 -7.21
C LEU A 99 -2.69 8.72 -6.20
N THR A 100 -3.08 9.97 -5.99
CA THR A 100 -2.40 10.87 -5.05
C THR A 100 -3.32 11.30 -3.93
N TRP A 101 -2.93 11.02 -2.70
CA TRP A 101 -3.55 11.61 -1.52
C TRP A 101 -2.87 12.94 -1.21
N LEU A 102 -3.64 14.03 -1.24
CA LEU A 102 -3.26 15.35 -0.75
C LEU A 102 -3.66 15.45 0.73
N LYS A 103 -2.67 15.61 1.60
CA LYS A 103 -2.86 15.70 3.06
C LYS A 103 -3.24 17.12 3.43
N GLU A 104 -4.50 17.32 3.78
CA GLU A 104 -5.00 18.64 4.18
C GLU A 104 -4.51 19.04 5.59
N GLY A 105 -4.13 20.30 5.73
CA GLY A 105 -3.85 20.93 7.04
C GLY A 105 -2.55 20.49 7.72
N THR A 106 -1.66 19.76 7.03
CA THR A 106 -0.36 19.36 7.59
C THR A 106 0.77 19.57 6.60
N MET A 107 1.72 20.42 6.97
CA MET A 107 2.99 20.50 6.27
C MET A 107 3.89 19.35 6.75
N GLY A 108 4.19 18.40 5.87
CA GLY A 108 5.06 17.26 6.17
C GLY A 108 6.53 17.65 6.33
N MET A 109 7.34 16.67 6.69
CA MET A 109 8.80 16.84 6.74
C MET A 109 9.41 16.65 5.36
N GLY A 110 10.54 17.30 5.11
CA GLY A 110 11.33 17.13 3.89
C GLY A 110 12.54 18.07 3.91
N PHE A 111 13.64 17.64 3.26
CA PHE A 111 14.88 18.43 3.24
C PHE A 111 14.87 19.52 2.16
N TYR A 112 14.28 19.24 1.02
CA TYR A 112 14.17 20.19 -0.11
C TYR A 112 12.73 20.69 -0.27
N PHE A 113 11.77 19.80 -0.27
CA PHE A 113 10.35 20.13 -0.35
C PHE A 113 9.59 19.47 0.78
N ARG A 114 8.59 20.17 1.32
CA ARG A 114 7.69 19.62 2.34
C ARG A 114 6.71 18.65 1.69
N GLY A 115 6.70 17.41 2.19
CA GLY A 115 5.86 16.36 1.62
C GLY A 115 4.43 16.41 2.15
N GLU A 116 3.50 16.88 1.34
CA GLU A 116 2.06 16.90 1.65
C GLU A 116 1.28 15.80 0.91
N THR A 117 1.98 14.96 0.16
CA THR A 117 1.36 13.89 -0.61
C THR A 117 1.87 12.51 -0.19
N GLU A 118 0.99 11.53 -0.32
CA GLU A 118 1.33 10.11 -0.45
C GLU A 118 0.66 9.57 -1.71
N HIS A 119 1.14 8.42 -2.18
CA HIS A 119 0.70 7.86 -3.43
C HIS A 119 0.24 6.42 -3.27
N VAL A 120 -0.65 6.01 -4.16
CA VAL A 120 -1.11 4.63 -4.30
C VAL A 120 -0.92 4.22 -5.75
N LEU A 121 -0.11 3.20 -5.99
CA LEU A 121 -0.04 2.59 -7.31
C LEU A 121 -1.31 1.76 -7.50
N PHE A 122 -1.97 1.94 -8.64
CA PHE A 122 -3.07 1.11 -9.08
C PHE A 122 -2.62 0.18 -10.20
N GLY A 123 -2.89 -1.09 -10.05
CA GLY A 123 -2.58 -2.13 -11.02
C GLY A 123 -3.74 -3.08 -11.25
N VAL A 124 -3.73 -3.72 -12.41
CA VAL A 124 -4.77 -4.64 -12.87
C VAL A 124 -4.15 -5.97 -13.26
N ARG A 125 -4.82 -7.05 -12.87
CA ARG A 125 -4.56 -8.42 -13.34
C ARG A 125 -5.75 -8.88 -14.17
N GLY A 126 -5.46 -9.57 -15.29
CA GLY A 126 -6.51 -10.08 -16.19
C GLY A 126 -7.35 -8.97 -16.83
N ASN A 127 -8.65 -9.20 -16.92
CA ASN A 127 -9.62 -8.27 -17.49
C ASN A 127 -10.57 -7.76 -16.40
N ALA A 128 -10.15 -6.73 -15.66
CA ALA A 128 -10.92 -6.09 -14.58
C ALA A 128 -11.11 -4.59 -14.90
N PRO A 129 -12.00 -4.22 -15.82
CA PRO A 129 -12.26 -2.83 -16.15
C PRO A 129 -13.08 -2.13 -15.06
N ILE A 130 -12.80 -0.85 -14.82
CA ILE A 130 -13.70 0.03 -14.05
C ILE A 130 -14.72 0.61 -15.03
N PRO A 131 -16.03 0.39 -14.80
CA PRO A 131 -17.08 0.97 -15.64
C PRO A 131 -16.94 2.49 -15.73
N PRO A 132 -17.23 3.10 -16.89
CA PRO A 132 -17.12 4.56 -17.06
C PRO A 132 -17.86 5.38 -16.00
N ALA A 133 -19.02 4.91 -15.54
CA ALA A 133 -19.82 5.58 -14.51
C ALA A 133 -19.15 5.59 -13.12
N ASP A 134 -18.27 4.61 -12.85
CA ASP A 134 -17.61 4.44 -11.54
C ASP A 134 -16.18 5.00 -11.52
N ARG A 135 -15.74 5.64 -12.62
CA ARG A 135 -14.38 6.19 -12.71
C ARG A 135 -14.24 7.40 -11.81
N GLU A 136 -13.25 7.33 -10.94
CA GLU A 136 -12.89 8.38 -10.01
C GLU A 136 -11.66 9.18 -10.49
N ARG A 137 -11.44 10.33 -9.85
CA ARG A 137 -10.22 11.11 -10.08
C ARG A 137 -9.00 10.33 -9.55
N ASN A 138 -7.85 10.53 -10.16
CA ASN A 138 -6.60 9.93 -9.68
C ASN A 138 -5.96 10.72 -8.52
N TRP A 139 -6.72 11.54 -7.82
CA TRP A 139 -6.31 12.23 -6.59
C TRP A 139 -7.51 12.44 -5.67
N PHE A 140 -7.24 12.51 -4.39
CA PHE A 140 -8.22 12.87 -3.37
C PHE A 140 -7.54 13.64 -2.24
N ALA A 141 -8.31 14.49 -1.57
CA ALA A 141 -7.86 15.26 -0.43
C ALA A 141 -8.52 14.73 0.85
N ALA A 142 -7.73 14.61 1.92
CA ALA A 142 -8.23 14.21 3.23
C ALA A 142 -7.26 14.65 4.32
N LYS A 143 -7.80 14.94 5.52
CA LYS A 143 -6.99 15.21 6.70
C LYS A 143 -6.29 13.95 7.18
N LYS A 144 -5.07 14.11 7.68
CA LYS A 144 -4.36 13.05 8.38
C LYS A 144 -4.98 12.85 9.76
N THR A 145 -5.48 11.66 10.06
CA THR A 145 -6.13 11.34 11.33
C THR A 145 -5.18 10.78 12.39
N GLY A 146 -4.02 10.27 11.98
CA GLY A 146 -3.03 9.70 12.89
C GLY A 146 -1.72 9.34 12.21
N HIS A 147 -0.73 8.85 12.99
CA HIS A 147 0.52 8.35 12.44
C HIS A 147 0.26 7.11 11.60
N SER A 148 0.63 7.17 10.33
CA SER A 148 0.54 6.04 9.38
C SER A 148 -0.87 5.48 9.16
N GLN A 149 -1.93 6.20 9.55
CA GLN A 149 -3.30 5.83 9.20
C GLN A 149 -3.64 6.36 7.81
N LYS A 150 -4.19 5.47 6.99
CA LYS A 150 -4.72 5.85 5.67
C LYS A 150 -6.15 6.38 5.85
N PRO A 151 -6.56 7.40 5.11
CA PRO A 151 -7.88 8.01 5.26
C PRO A 151 -9.00 7.04 4.84
N ALA A 152 -10.12 7.08 5.56
CA ALA A 152 -11.28 6.24 5.26
C ALA A 152 -11.80 6.47 3.83
N SER A 153 -11.79 7.73 3.38
CA SER A 153 -12.20 8.12 2.02
C SER A 153 -11.46 7.36 0.89
N PHE A 154 -10.22 6.93 1.12
CA PHE A 154 -9.53 6.07 0.17
C PHE A 154 -10.23 4.71 0.03
N PHE A 155 -10.59 4.10 1.13
CA PHE A 155 -11.27 2.79 1.12
C PHE A 155 -12.69 2.93 0.53
N ASP A 156 -13.38 4.05 0.79
CA ASP A 156 -14.68 4.35 0.18
C ASP A 156 -14.57 4.43 -1.36
N ILE A 157 -13.48 5.03 -1.87
CA ILE A 157 -13.17 5.03 -3.31
C ILE A 157 -12.95 3.59 -3.80
N VAL A 158 -12.09 2.82 -3.14
CA VAL A 158 -11.79 1.44 -3.53
C VAL A 158 -13.06 0.58 -3.54
N GLU A 159 -13.93 0.73 -2.55
CA GLU A 159 -15.18 -0.03 -2.45
C GLU A 159 -16.18 0.28 -3.56
N ARG A 160 -16.18 1.51 -4.07
CA ARG A 160 -17.02 1.90 -5.22
C ARG A 160 -16.49 1.37 -6.54
N VAL A 161 -15.16 1.46 -6.76
CA VAL A 161 -14.57 1.19 -8.09
C VAL A 161 -14.08 -0.23 -8.27
N SER A 162 -13.94 -1.00 -7.19
CA SER A 162 -13.31 -2.32 -7.22
C SER A 162 -14.18 -3.41 -6.60
N PRO A 163 -14.27 -4.59 -7.25
CA PRO A 163 -15.13 -5.68 -6.78
C PRO A 163 -14.59 -6.35 -5.52
N GLY A 164 -15.48 -7.00 -4.74
CA GLY A 164 -15.11 -7.95 -3.69
C GLY A 164 -14.92 -9.38 -4.26
N PRO A 165 -14.37 -10.29 -3.46
CA PRO A 165 -13.87 -10.10 -2.09
C PRO A 165 -12.58 -9.28 -2.03
N ARG A 166 -12.37 -8.62 -0.87
CA ARG A 166 -11.29 -7.64 -0.67
C ARG A 166 -10.33 -8.08 0.43
N LEU A 167 -9.03 -7.81 0.24
CA LEU A 167 -7.97 -8.09 1.18
C LEU A 167 -7.13 -6.84 1.44
N GLU A 168 -6.87 -6.52 2.71
CA GLU A 168 -5.87 -5.54 3.12
C GLU A 168 -4.62 -6.24 3.68
N LEU A 169 -3.50 -6.11 2.98
CA LEU A 169 -2.19 -6.59 3.42
C LEU A 169 -1.47 -5.51 4.25
N PHE A 170 -0.77 -5.93 5.29
CA PHE A 170 -0.11 -5.07 6.27
C PHE A 170 -1.11 -4.21 7.04
N ALA A 171 -2.34 -4.69 7.19
CA ALA A 171 -3.41 -4.03 7.92
C ALA A 171 -2.98 -3.70 9.36
N ARG A 172 -3.45 -2.58 9.86
CA ARG A 172 -3.19 -2.13 11.24
C ARG A 172 -4.45 -2.16 12.12
N GLN A 173 -5.60 -2.27 11.49
CA GLN A 173 -6.89 -2.39 12.14
C GLN A 173 -7.87 -3.12 11.21
N PRO A 174 -8.83 -3.87 11.77
CA PRO A 174 -9.81 -4.58 10.96
C PRO A 174 -10.76 -3.58 10.27
N ARG A 175 -11.28 -3.99 9.12
CA ARG A 175 -12.31 -3.28 8.35
C ARG A 175 -13.43 -4.26 8.03
N LEU A 176 -14.67 -3.84 8.27
CA LEU A 176 -15.84 -4.64 7.94
C LEU A 176 -15.90 -4.94 6.44
N GLY A 177 -16.17 -6.21 6.09
CA GLY A 177 -16.25 -6.67 4.69
C GLY A 177 -14.89 -6.86 4.01
N TRP A 178 -13.78 -6.78 4.76
CA TRP A 178 -12.43 -7.04 4.27
C TRP A 178 -11.78 -8.16 5.07
N ASP A 179 -11.10 -9.04 4.37
CA ASP A 179 -10.09 -9.88 5.00
C ASP A 179 -8.81 -9.06 5.18
N HIS A 180 -7.99 -9.41 6.17
CA HIS A 180 -6.78 -8.65 6.44
C HIS A 180 -5.64 -9.53 6.96
N TRP A 181 -4.43 -9.09 6.65
CA TRP A 181 -3.19 -9.69 7.12
C TRP A 181 -2.22 -8.59 7.53
N GLY A 182 -1.64 -8.69 8.71
CA GLY A 182 -0.68 -7.70 9.22
C GLY A 182 -0.13 -8.04 10.59
N LYS A 183 0.85 -7.26 11.05
CA LYS A 183 1.49 -7.48 12.34
C LYS A 183 0.55 -7.13 13.49
N GLY A 184 0.26 -8.08 14.35
CA GLY A 184 -0.62 -7.94 15.52
C GLY A 184 -2.06 -8.39 15.25
N PHE A 185 -2.34 -8.89 14.05
CA PHE A 185 -3.56 -9.60 13.73
C PHE A 185 -3.18 -11.03 13.31
N GLU A 186 -3.75 -12.03 13.95
CA GLU A 186 -3.94 -13.31 13.29
C GLU A 186 -4.88 -13.02 12.12
N SER A 187 -4.62 -13.64 10.95
CA SER A 187 -5.47 -13.43 9.78
C SER A 187 -6.92 -13.71 10.17
N THR A 188 -7.77 -12.69 10.10
CA THR A 188 -9.19 -12.82 10.43
C THR A 188 -10.01 -12.55 9.19
N LYS A 189 -11.03 -13.39 8.98
CA LYS A 189 -12.03 -13.18 7.92
C LYS A 189 -12.93 -12.03 8.36
N GLY A 190 -13.18 -11.10 7.43
CA GLY A 190 -14.23 -10.12 7.62
C GLY A 190 -15.56 -10.84 7.74
N THR A 191 -16.19 -10.77 8.91
CA THR A 191 -17.56 -11.31 9.07
C THR A 191 -18.48 -10.54 8.13
N ALA A 192 -19.09 -11.26 7.21
CA ALA A 192 -20.17 -10.72 6.37
C ALA A 192 -21.29 -10.24 7.31
N ALA A 193 -21.75 -9.01 7.11
CA ALA A 193 -22.97 -8.50 7.73
C ALA A 193 -24.18 -9.04 6.98
#